data_e7afc8d4ce9c2970d8615e40a5325da0
#
_entry.id   e7afc8d4ce9c2970d8615e40a5325da0
#
_cell.length_a   1.000
_cell.length_b   1.000
_cell.length_c   1.000
_cell.angle_alpha   90.00
_cell.angle_beta   90.00
_cell.angle_gamma   90.00
#
_symmetry.space_group_name_H-M   'P 1'
#
loop_
_entity.id
_entity.type
_entity.pdbx_description
1 polymer ?
#
loop_
_entity_poly.entity_id
_entity_poly.type
_entity_poly.pdbx_seq_one_letter_code
_entity_poly.pdbx_strand_id
1 'polypeptide(L)'
;MIVQFCRKAGIPYDVYTFTNGWDNTTSDVYDLVEANDVSLHGVQCTHVLTSQCNRRVAEQDMCNLFHQAWKLSYSYSGANYSHQLSMGGTPLNNMLFGVPAMIHDFKVNNNVQKVSFVCLTDGESAPLKYYTKHNDKVYNEMVQWGKTFLRDGSRVYSLNTTLMTQSIVKYLTDKMPTVSITNIYLTGPKGSVQYAKENLQTSHYDISDFKKNGSDTITTTDGWPLICLVNPRTFKSGTEDIEVEAGAGKSKVRAALKKFLKGKSSSKLLLASLVDQFS
;
A
#
# COMPACT_ATOMS: atom_id res chain seq x y z
N MET A 1 -14.43 4.31 1.76
CA MET A 1 -14.25 5.59 2.49
C MET A 1 -13.24 6.50 1.79
N ILE A 2 -11.92 6.18 1.70
CA ILE A 2 -10.90 7.05 1.06
C ILE A 2 -11.28 7.38 -0.39
N VAL A 3 -11.58 6.39 -1.22
CA VAL A 3 -12.00 6.55 -2.61
C VAL A 3 -13.26 7.43 -2.72
N GLN A 4 -14.26 7.20 -1.86
CA GLN A 4 -15.48 8.02 -1.85
C GLN A 4 -15.19 9.47 -1.48
N PHE A 5 -14.27 9.69 -0.53
CA PHE A 5 -13.81 11.03 -0.18
C PHE A 5 -13.11 11.70 -1.37
N CYS A 6 -12.15 11.03 -2.00
CA CYS A 6 -11.44 11.57 -3.16
C CYS A 6 -12.42 11.93 -4.29
N ARG A 7 -13.38 11.06 -4.60
CA ARG A 7 -14.41 11.35 -5.61
C ARG A 7 -15.24 12.58 -5.27
N LYS A 8 -15.73 12.70 -4.03
CA LYS A 8 -16.52 13.85 -3.60
C LYS A 8 -15.71 15.16 -3.60
N ALA A 9 -14.43 15.08 -3.23
CA ALA A 9 -13.53 16.22 -3.19
C ALA A 9 -12.92 16.58 -4.56
N GLY A 10 -13.18 15.79 -5.61
CA GLY A 10 -12.55 15.97 -6.93
C GLY A 10 -11.03 15.73 -6.91
N ILE A 11 -10.54 14.90 -5.99
CA ILE A 11 -9.12 14.53 -5.89
C ILE A 11 -8.88 13.31 -6.80
N PRO A 12 -7.93 13.40 -7.76
CA PRO A 12 -7.56 12.24 -8.58
C PRO A 12 -7.05 11.08 -7.73
N TYR A 13 -7.40 9.86 -8.13
CA TYR A 13 -6.92 8.64 -7.48
C TYR A 13 -6.87 7.47 -8.46
N ASP A 14 -5.95 6.56 -8.20
CA ASP A 14 -5.88 5.22 -8.77
C ASP A 14 -5.72 4.21 -7.64
N VAL A 15 -6.34 3.04 -7.78
CA VAL A 15 -6.26 1.95 -6.81
C VAL A 15 -5.76 0.70 -7.51
N TYR A 16 -4.75 0.08 -6.94
CA TYR A 16 -4.17 -1.16 -7.41
C TYR A 16 -4.28 -2.23 -6.33
N THR A 17 -4.51 -3.45 -6.75
CA THR A 17 -4.30 -4.64 -5.93
C THR A 17 -3.02 -5.33 -6.37
N PHE A 18 -2.35 -6.01 -5.46
CA PHE A 18 -1.18 -6.81 -5.78
C PHE A 18 -1.28 -8.19 -5.12
N THR A 19 -0.81 -9.19 -5.83
CA THR A 19 -0.80 -10.60 -5.38
C THR A 19 0.34 -11.34 -6.05
N ASN A 20 0.61 -12.56 -5.59
CA ASN A 20 1.46 -13.47 -6.34
C ASN A 20 0.75 -13.87 -7.64
N GLY A 21 1.33 -13.51 -8.76
CA GLY A 21 0.89 -13.96 -10.08
C GLY A 21 1.28 -15.42 -10.33
N TRP A 22 0.57 -16.06 -11.25
CA TRP A 22 1.03 -17.30 -11.84
C TRP A 22 2.19 -16.99 -12.78
N ASP A 23 3.17 -17.90 -12.76
CA ASP A 23 4.35 -17.79 -13.59
C ASP A 23 4.02 -18.08 -15.05
N ASN A 24 3.67 -17.03 -15.78
CA ASN A 24 3.53 -17.08 -17.24
C ASN A 24 4.72 -16.42 -17.95
N THR A 25 5.87 -16.31 -17.28
CA THR A 25 7.05 -15.73 -17.91
C THR A 25 7.47 -16.59 -19.08
N THR A 26 7.37 -16.02 -20.27
CA THR A 26 7.96 -16.56 -21.48
C THR A 26 9.48 -16.51 -21.35
N SER A 27 10.18 -17.44 -21.97
CA SER A 27 11.65 -17.52 -21.99
C SER A 27 12.35 -16.21 -22.34
N ASP A 28 11.67 -15.35 -23.08
CA ASP A 28 12.19 -14.10 -23.62
C ASP A 28 12.53 -13.05 -22.55
N VAL A 29 11.89 -13.09 -21.37
CA VAL A 29 12.20 -12.17 -20.27
C VAL A 29 13.57 -12.48 -19.66
N TYR A 30 13.98 -13.75 -19.64
CA TYR A 30 15.26 -14.16 -19.06
C TYR A 30 16.48 -13.69 -19.87
N ASP A 31 16.29 -13.40 -21.16
CA ASP A 31 17.36 -12.87 -22.03
C ASP A 31 17.68 -11.40 -21.72
N LEU A 32 16.75 -10.67 -21.10
CA LEU A 32 16.87 -9.26 -20.79
C LEU A 32 17.37 -8.95 -19.38
N VAL A 33 17.38 -9.95 -18.49
CA VAL A 33 17.76 -9.73 -17.08
C VAL A 33 19.25 -9.91 -16.86
N GLU A 34 19.79 -9.05 -16.01
CA GLU A 34 21.18 -9.13 -15.55
C GLU A 34 21.29 -9.72 -14.14
N ALA A 35 22.46 -10.18 -13.79
CA ALA A 35 22.74 -10.63 -12.44
C ALA A 35 22.57 -9.48 -11.44
N ASN A 36 21.86 -9.74 -10.34
CA ASN A 36 21.47 -8.80 -9.28
C ASN A 36 20.31 -7.85 -9.63
N ASP A 37 19.65 -8.01 -10.78
CA ASP A 37 18.39 -7.31 -11.01
C ASP A 37 17.33 -7.78 -10.02
N VAL A 38 16.50 -6.84 -9.57
CA VAL A 38 15.34 -7.18 -8.74
C VAL A 38 14.34 -7.96 -9.56
N SER A 39 13.92 -9.11 -9.05
CA SER A 39 12.93 -9.93 -9.72
C SER A 39 11.52 -9.44 -9.39
N LEU A 40 10.82 -8.94 -10.39
CA LEU A 40 9.38 -8.68 -10.30
C LEU A 40 8.54 -9.89 -10.74
N HIS A 41 9.22 -11.00 -11.04
CA HIS A 41 8.60 -12.26 -11.43
C HIS A 41 7.66 -12.79 -10.34
N GLY A 42 6.45 -13.20 -10.75
CA GLY A 42 5.42 -13.65 -9.82
C GLY A 42 4.71 -12.53 -9.06
N VAL A 43 4.94 -11.24 -9.39
CA VAL A 43 4.13 -10.13 -8.86
C VAL A 43 3.09 -9.75 -9.89
N GLN A 44 1.84 -9.85 -9.51
CA GLN A 44 0.74 -9.32 -10.30
C GLN A 44 0.18 -8.07 -9.63
N CYS A 45 0.17 -6.96 -10.38
CA CYS A 45 -0.43 -5.70 -9.95
C CYS A 45 -1.59 -5.39 -10.90
N THR A 46 -2.79 -5.24 -10.34
CA THR A 46 -4.02 -5.01 -11.11
C THR A 46 -4.61 -3.66 -10.76
N HIS A 47 -4.80 -2.81 -11.76
CA HIS A 47 -5.50 -1.53 -11.63
C HIS A 47 -7.00 -1.79 -11.51
N VAL A 48 -7.60 -1.47 -10.37
CA VAL A 48 -8.97 -1.85 -10.05
C VAL A 48 -9.94 -0.68 -9.97
N LEU A 49 -9.47 0.53 -9.65
CA LEU A 49 -10.31 1.73 -9.61
C LEU A 49 -9.51 2.94 -10.07
N THR A 50 -10.16 3.84 -10.80
CA THR A 50 -9.58 5.12 -11.23
C THR A 50 -10.57 6.26 -11.13
N SER A 51 -10.06 7.47 -10.90
CA SER A 51 -10.84 8.71 -10.96
C SER A 51 -11.13 9.18 -12.38
N GLN A 52 -10.44 8.62 -13.38
CA GLN A 52 -10.56 9.04 -14.79
C GLN A 52 -11.75 8.44 -15.52
N CYS A 53 -12.53 7.57 -14.86
CA CYS A 53 -13.74 6.99 -15.43
C CYS A 53 -14.99 7.79 -15.06
N ASN A 54 -16.05 7.63 -15.85
CA ASN A 54 -17.35 8.20 -15.54
C ASN A 54 -17.98 7.53 -14.30
N ARG A 55 -18.98 8.19 -13.70
CA ARG A 55 -19.62 7.73 -12.47
C ARG A 55 -20.16 6.29 -12.58
N ARG A 56 -20.78 5.93 -13.70
CA ARG A 56 -21.39 4.61 -13.91
C ARG A 56 -20.33 3.50 -13.89
N VAL A 57 -19.20 3.72 -14.58
CA VAL A 57 -18.08 2.77 -14.61
C VAL A 57 -17.48 2.64 -13.21
N ALA A 58 -17.25 3.75 -12.52
CA ALA A 58 -16.68 3.71 -11.16
C ALA A 58 -17.60 2.97 -10.16
N GLU A 59 -18.93 3.13 -10.27
CA GLU A 59 -19.88 2.39 -9.44
C GLU A 59 -19.87 0.89 -9.77
N GLN A 60 -19.75 0.54 -11.05
CA GLN A 60 -19.62 -0.85 -11.49
C GLN A 60 -18.33 -1.49 -10.97
N ASP A 61 -17.19 -0.80 -11.05
CA ASP A 61 -15.91 -1.30 -10.57
C ASP A 61 -15.91 -1.49 -9.05
N MET A 62 -16.52 -0.55 -8.32
CA MET A 62 -16.73 -0.71 -6.87
C MET A 62 -17.59 -1.93 -6.53
N CYS A 63 -18.67 -2.17 -7.28
CA CYS A 63 -19.52 -3.37 -7.13
C CYS A 63 -18.73 -4.64 -7.44
N ASN A 64 -17.93 -4.64 -8.51
CA ASN A 64 -17.10 -5.77 -8.89
C ASN A 64 -16.08 -6.10 -7.80
N LEU A 65 -15.38 -5.08 -7.25
CA LEU A 65 -14.42 -5.25 -6.17
C LEU A 65 -15.09 -5.79 -4.89
N PHE A 66 -16.27 -5.25 -4.54
CA PHE A 66 -17.06 -5.75 -3.41
C PHE A 66 -17.47 -7.22 -3.61
N HIS A 67 -17.93 -7.58 -4.81
CA HIS A 67 -18.32 -8.96 -5.17
C HIS A 67 -17.13 -9.93 -5.04
N GLN A 68 -15.93 -9.51 -5.49
CA GLN A 68 -14.72 -10.31 -5.35
C GLN A 68 -14.35 -10.49 -3.88
N ALA A 69 -14.34 -9.43 -3.10
CA ALA A 69 -14.07 -9.49 -1.66
C ALA A 69 -15.09 -10.40 -0.92
N TRP A 70 -16.37 -10.30 -1.28
CA TRP A 70 -17.42 -11.15 -0.74
C TRP A 70 -17.18 -12.63 -1.10
N LYS A 71 -16.89 -12.95 -2.36
CA LYS A 71 -16.55 -14.30 -2.79
C LYS A 71 -15.35 -14.86 -2.02
N LEU A 72 -14.29 -14.08 -1.86
CA LEU A 72 -13.10 -14.48 -1.11
C LEU A 72 -13.40 -14.76 0.37
N SER A 73 -14.36 -14.05 0.98
CA SER A 73 -14.73 -14.26 2.38
C SER A 73 -15.54 -15.54 2.63
N TYR A 74 -16.26 -16.05 1.61
CA TYR A 74 -17.10 -17.24 1.73
C TYR A 74 -16.52 -18.50 1.11
N SER A 75 -15.48 -18.38 0.27
CA SER A 75 -15.01 -19.50 -0.55
C SER A 75 -13.60 -19.95 -0.18
N TYR A 76 -13.51 -20.81 0.83
CA TYR A 76 -12.37 -21.73 0.94
C TYR A 76 -12.50 -22.91 -0.06
N SER A 77 -13.59 -23.02 -0.80
CA SER A 77 -13.87 -24.15 -1.70
C SER A 77 -14.44 -23.68 -3.03
N GLY A 78 -13.57 -23.50 -4.03
CA GLY A 78 -13.93 -23.71 -5.44
C GLY A 78 -14.75 -22.63 -6.15
N ALA A 79 -14.94 -21.44 -5.59
CA ALA A 79 -15.59 -20.37 -6.33
C ALA A 79 -14.66 -19.77 -7.38
N ASN A 80 -15.16 -19.60 -8.59
CA ASN A 80 -14.48 -18.89 -9.69
C ASN A 80 -14.30 -17.42 -9.33
N TYR A 81 -13.17 -17.08 -8.70
CA TYR A 81 -12.70 -15.71 -8.56
C TYR A 81 -11.67 -15.42 -9.65
N SER A 82 -11.53 -14.15 -9.98
CA SER A 82 -10.50 -13.74 -10.92
C SER A 82 -9.11 -14.08 -10.34
N HIS A 83 -8.31 -14.83 -11.08
CA HIS A 83 -6.92 -15.12 -10.69
C HIS A 83 -6.10 -13.86 -10.43
N GLN A 84 -6.46 -12.75 -11.07
CA GLN A 84 -5.84 -11.44 -10.88
C GLN A 84 -6.11 -10.82 -9.50
N LEU A 85 -7.10 -11.31 -8.77
CA LEU A 85 -7.48 -10.86 -7.43
C LEU A 85 -7.40 -12.02 -6.43
N SER A 86 -6.65 -13.08 -6.74
CA SER A 86 -6.48 -14.22 -5.85
C SER A 86 -5.78 -13.78 -4.56
N MET A 87 -6.20 -14.34 -3.44
CA MET A 87 -5.48 -14.20 -2.18
C MET A 87 -4.30 -15.18 -2.19
N GLY A 88 -3.17 -14.71 -2.71
CA GLY A 88 -1.89 -15.41 -2.69
C GLY A 88 -0.99 -14.87 -1.58
N GLY A 89 0.31 -15.04 -1.71
CA GLY A 89 1.28 -14.41 -0.82
C GLY A 89 1.27 -12.88 -0.96
N THR A 90 1.96 -12.20 -0.06
CA THR A 90 2.07 -10.73 -0.04
C THR A 90 3.42 -10.31 -0.63
N PRO A 91 3.57 -10.14 -1.97
CA PRO A 91 4.84 -9.76 -2.61
C PRO A 91 5.10 -8.25 -2.50
N LEU A 92 4.85 -7.65 -1.33
CA LEU A 92 4.94 -6.22 -1.10
C LEU A 92 6.34 -5.67 -1.44
N ASN A 93 7.39 -6.35 -0.99
CA ASN A 93 8.77 -5.90 -1.22
C ASN A 93 9.10 -5.77 -2.72
N ASN A 94 8.67 -6.73 -3.52
CA ASN A 94 8.87 -6.69 -4.97
C ASN A 94 7.98 -5.63 -5.62
N MET A 95 6.70 -5.52 -5.20
CA MET A 95 5.75 -4.55 -5.73
C MET A 95 6.22 -3.10 -5.48
N LEU A 96 6.85 -2.82 -4.35
CA LEU A 96 7.35 -1.48 -4.02
C LEU A 96 8.34 -0.94 -5.06
N PHE A 97 9.09 -1.79 -5.75
CA PHE A 97 9.97 -1.36 -6.85
C PHE A 97 9.22 -0.88 -8.09
N GLY A 98 7.97 -1.29 -8.28
CA GLY A 98 7.09 -0.78 -9.34
C GLY A 98 6.46 0.59 -9.02
N VAL A 99 6.42 1.00 -7.75
CA VAL A 99 5.74 2.22 -7.30
C VAL A 99 6.26 3.50 -7.97
N PRO A 100 7.57 3.71 -8.19
CA PRO A 100 8.05 4.91 -8.86
C PRO A 100 7.47 5.09 -10.27
N ALA A 101 7.38 4.02 -11.07
CA ALA A 101 6.80 4.07 -12.40
C ALA A 101 5.29 4.39 -12.32
N MET A 102 4.55 3.72 -11.44
CA MET A 102 3.12 3.96 -11.23
C MET A 102 2.84 5.42 -10.83
N ILE A 103 3.67 5.99 -9.94
CA ILE A 103 3.54 7.39 -9.51
C ILE A 103 3.89 8.35 -10.65
N HIS A 104 4.89 8.03 -11.46
CA HIS A 104 5.22 8.83 -12.63
C HIS A 104 4.04 8.90 -13.60
N ASP A 105 3.48 7.76 -13.96
CA ASP A 105 2.33 7.67 -14.86
C ASP A 105 1.10 8.38 -14.30
N PHE A 106 0.83 8.20 -13.00
CA PHE A 106 -0.24 8.91 -12.31
C PHE A 106 -0.07 10.43 -12.37
N LYS A 107 1.14 10.95 -12.14
CA LYS A 107 1.42 12.39 -12.22
C LYS A 107 1.19 12.94 -13.63
N VAL A 108 1.66 12.22 -14.65
CA VAL A 108 1.51 12.61 -16.05
C VAL A 108 0.04 12.60 -16.44
N ASN A 109 -0.66 11.51 -16.17
CA ASN A 109 -2.05 11.30 -16.59
C ASN A 109 -3.04 12.27 -15.90
N ASN A 110 -2.75 12.68 -14.67
CA ASN A 110 -3.63 13.54 -13.87
C ASN A 110 -3.12 14.99 -13.78
N ASN A 111 -1.96 15.32 -14.37
CA ASN A 111 -1.32 16.63 -14.28
C ASN A 111 -1.19 17.14 -12.83
N VAL A 112 -0.72 16.29 -11.93
CA VAL A 112 -0.56 16.61 -10.50
C VAL A 112 0.90 16.61 -10.08
N GLN A 113 1.28 17.53 -9.20
CA GLN A 113 2.64 17.66 -8.69
C GLN A 113 2.88 16.87 -7.40
N LYS A 114 1.91 16.89 -6.50
CA LYS A 114 1.96 16.17 -5.22
C LYS A 114 1.15 14.89 -5.31
N VAL A 115 1.71 13.80 -4.82
CA VAL A 115 1.04 12.49 -4.77
C VAL A 115 1.20 11.93 -3.36
N SER A 116 0.15 11.29 -2.86
CA SER A 116 0.21 10.46 -1.66
C SER A 116 0.06 9.00 -2.08
N PHE A 117 1.09 8.22 -1.79
CA PHE A 117 1.07 6.77 -1.93
C PHE A 117 0.61 6.15 -0.62
N VAL A 118 -0.49 5.41 -0.66
CA VAL A 118 -1.06 4.73 0.50
C VAL A 118 -1.03 3.23 0.25
N CYS A 119 -0.27 2.50 1.06
CA CYS A 119 -0.24 1.04 1.06
C CYS A 119 -1.19 0.52 2.13
N LEU A 120 -2.05 -0.43 1.77
CA LEU A 120 -2.92 -1.15 2.70
C LEU A 120 -2.46 -2.60 2.78
N THR A 121 -2.09 -3.07 3.97
CA THR A 121 -1.66 -4.45 4.19
C THR A 121 -2.12 -4.97 5.55
N ASP A 122 -2.29 -6.28 5.66
CA ASP A 122 -2.63 -7.00 6.90
C ASP A 122 -1.58 -8.06 7.27
N GLY A 123 -0.49 -8.14 6.50
CA GLY A 123 0.54 -9.15 6.67
C GLY A 123 1.96 -8.64 6.40
N GLU A 124 2.90 -9.51 6.71
CA GLU A 124 4.29 -9.31 6.38
C GLU A 124 4.54 -9.55 4.89
N SER A 125 5.53 -8.86 4.34
CA SER A 125 5.95 -9.08 2.96
C SER A 125 6.74 -10.38 2.81
N ALA A 126 6.52 -11.08 1.70
CA ALA A 126 7.46 -12.11 1.26
C ALA A 126 8.87 -11.51 1.07
N PRO A 127 9.94 -12.29 1.29
CA PRO A 127 11.30 -11.85 1.02
C PRO A 127 11.47 -11.38 -0.42
N LEU A 128 12.28 -10.33 -0.62
CA LEU A 128 12.62 -9.84 -1.94
C LEU A 128 13.35 -10.93 -2.74
N LYS A 129 13.03 -11.03 -4.02
CA LYS A 129 13.71 -11.92 -4.96
C LYS A 129 14.57 -11.10 -5.92
N TYR A 130 15.66 -11.69 -6.38
CA TYR A 130 16.57 -11.12 -7.36
C TYR A 130 17.11 -12.21 -8.29
N TYR A 131 17.65 -11.80 -9.44
CA TYR A 131 18.21 -12.74 -10.40
C TYR A 131 19.69 -12.96 -10.18
N THR A 132 20.11 -14.23 -10.28
CA THR A 132 21.52 -14.63 -10.34
C THR A 132 21.80 -15.36 -11.64
N LYS A 133 23.04 -15.30 -12.14
CA LYS A 133 23.48 -16.03 -13.33
C LYS A 133 24.60 -17.00 -12.96
N HIS A 134 24.38 -18.28 -13.21
CA HIS A 134 25.38 -19.34 -13.05
C HIS A 134 25.36 -20.23 -14.29
N ASN A 135 26.53 -20.42 -14.93
CA ASN A 135 26.69 -21.25 -16.12
C ASN A 135 25.66 -20.92 -17.21
N ASP A 136 25.54 -19.66 -17.57
CA ASP A 136 24.60 -19.10 -18.57
C ASP A 136 23.12 -19.35 -18.26
N LYS A 137 22.79 -19.80 -17.06
CA LYS A 137 21.41 -19.94 -16.60
C LYS A 137 21.06 -18.86 -15.60
N VAL A 138 19.85 -18.35 -15.73
CA VAL A 138 19.26 -17.37 -14.80
C VAL A 138 18.48 -18.10 -13.74
N TYR A 139 18.71 -17.72 -12.49
CA TYR A 139 18.02 -18.23 -11.31
C TYR A 139 17.36 -17.09 -10.58
N ASN A 140 16.21 -17.37 -9.98
CA ASN A 140 15.47 -16.42 -9.13
C ASN A 140 15.71 -16.80 -7.67
N GLU A 141 16.51 -16.01 -6.98
CA GLU A 141 16.92 -16.29 -5.61
C GLU A 141 16.29 -15.31 -4.62
N MET A 142 16.11 -15.75 -3.37
CA MET A 142 15.67 -14.88 -2.28
C MET A 142 16.85 -14.15 -1.66
N VAL A 143 16.61 -12.91 -1.26
CA VAL A 143 17.59 -12.11 -0.50
C VAL A 143 18.01 -12.86 0.76
N GLN A 144 19.32 -13.03 0.92
CA GLN A 144 19.91 -13.69 2.08
C GLN A 144 20.19 -12.72 3.22
N TRP A 145 20.05 -13.20 4.45
CA TRP A 145 20.29 -12.43 5.67
C TRP A 145 21.66 -11.75 5.71
N GLY A 146 21.66 -10.43 5.94
CA GLY A 146 22.84 -9.64 6.26
C GLY A 146 23.87 -9.51 5.14
N LYS A 147 23.59 -10.04 3.92
CA LYS A 147 24.54 -10.08 2.82
C LYS A 147 24.12 -9.30 1.57
N THR A 148 22.88 -8.81 1.55
CA THR A 148 22.32 -8.15 0.38
C THR A 148 22.07 -6.67 0.66
N PHE A 149 22.42 -5.84 -0.30
CA PHE A 149 22.30 -4.39 -0.21
C PHE A 149 21.67 -3.86 -1.48
N LEU A 150 20.77 -2.89 -1.32
CA LEU A 150 20.27 -2.08 -2.42
C LEU A 150 21.18 -0.86 -2.57
N ARG A 151 21.65 -0.59 -3.79
CA ARG A 151 22.48 0.58 -4.11
C ARG A 151 21.74 1.51 -5.08
N ASP A 152 21.79 2.81 -4.76
CA ASP A 152 21.31 3.85 -5.66
C ASP A 152 22.35 4.99 -5.66
N GLY A 153 23.21 5.00 -6.66
CA GLY A 153 24.38 5.86 -6.70
C GLY A 153 25.33 5.59 -5.51
N SER A 154 25.58 6.60 -4.69
CA SER A 154 26.40 6.50 -3.48
C SER A 154 25.66 5.99 -2.25
N ARG A 155 24.33 5.90 -2.30
CA ARG A 155 23.52 5.46 -1.16
C ARG A 155 23.42 3.94 -1.11
N VAL A 156 23.49 3.40 0.10
CA VAL A 156 23.43 1.96 0.35
C VAL A 156 22.38 1.67 1.41
N TYR A 157 21.44 0.78 1.11
CA TYR A 157 20.39 0.35 2.02
C TYR A 157 20.60 -1.14 2.32
N SER A 158 20.68 -1.50 3.60
CA SER A 158 20.83 -2.90 4.00
C SER A 158 19.47 -3.61 3.87
N LEU A 159 19.43 -4.69 3.10
CA LEU A 159 18.26 -5.55 2.96
C LEU A 159 18.32 -6.68 4.00
N ASN A 160 18.40 -6.29 5.28
CA ASN A 160 18.24 -7.25 6.37
C ASN A 160 16.79 -7.76 6.38
N THR A 161 16.59 -9.09 6.49
CA THR A 161 15.27 -9.70 6.35
C THR A 161 14.23 -9.18 7.35
N THR A 162 14.63 -8.83 8.58
CA THR A 162 13.72 -8.26 9.59
C THR A 162 13.27 -6.84 9.26
N LEU A 163 14.05 -6.08 8.51
CA LEU A 163 13.77 -4.67 8.19
C LEU A 163 13.75 -4.41 6.68
N MET A 164 13.60 -5.45 5.88
CA MET A 164 13.69 -5.35 4.43
C MET A 164 12.68 -4.33 3.86
N THR A 165 11.42 -4.45 4.24
CA THR A 165 10.37 -3.53 3.80
C THR A 165 10.69 -2.08 4.19
N GLN A 166 11.15 -1.85 5.42
CA GLN A 166 11.53 -0.51 5.90
C GLN A 166 12.70 0.07 5.10
N SER A 167 13.71 -0.75 4.79
CA SER A 167 14.86 -0.33 3.98
C SER A 167 14.43 0.04 2.54
N ILE A 168 13.52 -0.73 1.95
CA ILE A 168 12.99 -0.44 0.61
C ILE A 168 12.14 0.84 0.65
N VAL A 169 11.31 1.02 1.66
CA VAL A 169 10.50 2.24 1.80
C VAL A 169 11.38 3.47 2.03
N LYS A 170 12.46 3.34 2.82
CA LYS A 170 13.43 4.41 2.98
C LYS A 170 14.08 4.79 1.65
N TYR A 171 14.49 3.80 0.86
CA TYR A 171 14.97 4.03 -0.50
C TYR A 171 13.93 4.80 -1.34
N LEU A 172 12.66 4.40 -1.30
CA LEU A 172 11.58 5.09 -2.04
C LEU A 172 11.38 6.53 -1.55
N THR A 173 11.40 6.75 -0.24
CA THR A 173 11.28 8.09 0.35
C THR A 173 12.43 8.99 -0.09
N ASP A 174 13.65 8.48 -0.09
CA ASP A 174 14.84 9.21 -0.54
C ASP A 174 14.82 9.50 -2.05
N LYS A 175 14.24 8.59 -2.84
CA LYS A 175 14.11 8.71 -4.30
C LYS A 175 12.98 9.63 -4.72
N MET A 176 11.92 9.70 -3.93
CA MET A 176 10.69 10.45 -4.25
C MET A 176 10.32 11.42 -3.13
N PRO A 177 11.13 12.44 -2.81
CA PRO A 177 10.92 13.31 -1.64
C PRO A 177 9.64 14.16 -1.72
N THR A 178 9.04 14.28 -2.90
CA THR A 178 7.76 14.99 -3.12
C THR A 178 6.53 14.10 -2.98
N VAL A 179 6.71 12.83 -2.67
CA VAL A 179 5.63 11.85 -2.49
C VAL A 179 5.46 11.55 -1.01
N SER A 180 4.25 11.72 -0.51
CA SER A 180 3.91 11.27 0.85
C SER A 180 3.68 9.77 0.82
N ILE A 181 4.37 9.02 1.67
CA ILE A 181 4.27 7.55 1.75
C ILE A 181 3.65 7.16 3.08
N THR A 182 2.56 6.40 3.04
CA THR A 182 1.82 5.96 4.22
C THR A 182 1.53 4.46 4.14
N ASN A 183 1.70 3.77 5.26
CA ASN A 183 1.21 2.41 5.43
C ASN A 183 -0.03 2.40 6.32
N ILE A 184 -1.10 1.74 5.87
CA ILE A 184 -2.27 1.38 6.68
C ILE A 184 -2.15 -0.10 6.98
N TYR A 185 -1.82 -0.43 8.22
CA TYR A 185 -1.67 -1.80 8.67
C TYR A 185 -2.92 -2.27 9.40
N LEU A 186 -3.60 -3.26 8.83
CA LEU A 186 -4.82 -3.84 9.40
C LEU A 186 -4.44 -4.91 10.43
N THR A 187 -4.72 -4.67 11.69
CA THR A 187 -4.32 -5.58 12.76
C THR A 187 -5.27 -5.57 13.95
N GLY A 188 -5.29 -6.67 14.71
CA GLY A 188 -5.91 -6.71 16.02
C GLY A 188 -4.94 -6.23 17.13
N PRO A 189 -5.43 -6.08 18.38
CA PRO A 189 -4.63 -5.55 19.48
C PRO A 189 -3.30 -6.27 19.74
N LYS A 190 -3.28 -7.60 19.61
CA LYS A 190 -2.05 -8.39 19.79
C LYS A 190 -1.07 -8.19 18.62
N GLY A 191 -1.59 -8.16 17.40
CA GLY A 191 -0.78 -7.95 16.20
C GLY A 191 -0.14 -6.57 16.13
N SER A 192 -0.78 -5.51 16.69
CA SER A 192 -0.17 -4.17 16.73
C SER A 192 1.09 -4.12 17.59
N VAL A 193 1.09 -4.81 18.73
CA VAL A 193 2.28 -4.92 19.59
C VAL A 193 3.39 -5.71 18.89
N GLN A 194 3.02 -6.82 18.26
CA GLN A 194 3.97 -7.66 17.55
C GLN A 194 4.58 -6.89 16.38
N TYR A 195 3.77 -6.22 15.57
CA TYR A 195 4.23 -5.35 14.49
C TYR A 195 5.23 -4.29 14.97
N ALA A 196 4.91 -3.61 16.08
CA ALA A 196 5.80 -2.58 16.64
C ALA A 196 7.14 -3.16 17.07
N LYS A 197 7.15 -4.33 17.70
CA LYS A 197 8.38 -5.00 18.13
C LYS A 197 9.25 -5.47 16.97
N GLU A 198 8.65 -6.09 15.98
CA GLU A 198 9.35 -6.74 14.87
C GLU A 198 9.75 -5.75 13.78
N ASN A 199 8.88 -4.80 13.45
CA ASN A 199 9.07 -3.91 12.33
C ASN A 199 9.57 -2.51 12.70
N LEU A 200 9.31 -2.04 13.92
CA LEU A 200 9.78 -0.74 14.40
C LEU A 200 10.92 -0.86 15.40
N GLN A 201 11.29 -2.09 15.74
CA GLN A 201 12.33 -2.38 16.75
C GLN A 201 12.09 -1.66 18.08
N THR A 202 10.85 -1.34 18.40
CA THR A 202 10.48 -0.72 19.66
C THR A 202 9.81 -1.71 20.60
N SER A 203 10.42 -1.93 21.76
CA SER A 203 9.82 -2.71 22.84
C SER A 203 8.84 -1.89 23.68
N HIS A 204 8.79 -0.57 23.49
CA HIS A 204 8.07 0.37 24.33
C HIS A 204 6.84 1.00 23.66
N TYR A 205 6.31 0.36 22.61
CA TYR A 205 5.10 0.85 21.97
C TYR A 205 3.93 0.88 22.96
N ASP A 206 3.39 2.07 23.21
CA ASP A 206 2.20 2.23 24.06
C ASP A 206 0.93 1.94 23.25
N ILE A 207 0.29 0.84 23.59
CA ILE A 207 -0.93 0.32 22.97
C ILE A 207 -2.21 1.00 23.50
N SER A 208 -2.11 1.91 24.47
CA SER A 208 -3.29 2.47 25.16
C SER A 208 -4.24 3.18 24.19
N ASP A 209 -3.70 4.02 23.30
CA ASP A 209 -4.48 4.74 22.30
C ASP A 209 -5.10 3.81 21.27
N PHE A 210 -4.37 2.80 20.83
CA PHE A 210 -4.92 1.77 19.95
C PHE A 210 -6.06 0.99 20.58
N LYS A 211 -5.92 0.58 21.85
CA LYS A 211 -6.99 -0.11 22.58
C LYS A 211 -8.24 0.75 22.74
N LYS A 212 -8.06 2.03 23.02
CA LYS A 212 -9.15 2.99 23.24
C LYS A 212 -9.89 3.34 21.95
N ASN A 213 -9.15 3.56 20.87
CA ASN A 213 -9.67 4.15 19.63
C ASN A 213 -9.82 3.12 18.51
N GLY A 214 -9.22 1.93 18.63
CA GLY A 214 -9.12 0.91 17.57
C GLY A 214 -8.20 1.30 16.43
N SER A 215 -7.47 2.40 16.57
CA SER A 215 -6.46 2.88 15.63
C SER A 215 -5.41 3.70 16.34
N ASP A 216 -4.22 3.76 15.75
CA ASP A 216 -3.12 4.59 16.21
C ASP A 216 -2.25 4.99 15.02
N THR A 217 -1.45 6.05 15.19
CA THR A 217 -0.52 6.54 14.17
C THR A 217 0.88 6.61 14.71
N ILE A 218 1.83 6.09 13.95
CA ILE A 218 3.24 6.05 14.29
C ILE A 218 4.02 6.74 13.17
N THR A 219 4.88 7.68 13.54
CA THR A 219 5.83 8.30 12.62
C THR A 219 7.22 7.69 12.83
N THR A 220 7.92 7.39 11.74
CA THR A 220 9.28 6.87 11.80
C THR A 220 10.20 7.64 10.85
N THR A 221 11.49 7.64 11.15
CA THR A 221 12.53 8.18 10.28
C THR A 221 13.17 7.13 9.38
N ASP A 222 13.05 5.87 9.77
CA ASP A 222 13.66 4.73 9.10
C ASP A 222 12.62 3.73 8.63
N GLY A 223 12.11 3.93 7.43
CA GLY A 223 11.07 3.10 6.83
C GLY A 223 9.84 3.90 6.43
N TRP A 224 8.67 3.41 6.80
CA TRP A 224 7.40 4.08 6.52
C TRP A 224 7.30 5.41 7.28
N PRO A 225 7.28 6.56 6.60
CA PRO A 225 7.21 7.86 7.30
C PRO A 225 5.97 7.99 8.19
N LEU A 226 4.87 7.38 7.78
CA LEU A 226 3.64 7.31 8.54
C LEU A 226 3.06 5.90 8.48
N ILE A 227 2.74 5.35 9.65
CA ILE A 227 2.05 4.07 9.81
C ILE A 227 0.75 4.33 10.55
N CYS A 228 -0.36 3.91 9.96
CA CYS A 228 -1.67 3.91 10.59
C CYS A 228 -2.02 2.47 10.98
N LEU A 229 -1.92 2.13 12.24
CA LEU A 229 -2.41 0.86 12.77
C LEU A 229 -3.92 0.92 12.92
N VAL A 230 -4.63 -0.08 12.39
CA VAL A 230 -6.09 -0.07 12.37
C VAL A 230 -6.64 -1.45 12.72
N ASN A 231 -7.58 -1.48 13.67
CA ASN A 231 -8.38 -2.66 13.94
C ASN A 231 -9.64 -2.63 13.06
N PRO A 232 -9.75 -3.48 12.03
CA PRO A 232 -10.89 -3.46 11.11
C PRO A 232 -12.24 -3.75 11.82
N ARG A 233 -12.24 -4.43 12.95
CA ARG A 233 -13.45 -4.70 13.74
C ARG A 233 -14.05 -3.47 14.42
N THR A 234 -13.28 -2.39 14.53
CA THR A 234 -13.76 -1.13 15.10
C THR A 234 -14.35 -0.18 14.05
N PHE A 235 -14.21 -0.51 12.77
CA PHE A 235 -14.91 0.21 11.72
C PHE A 235 -16.41 -0.04 11.83
N LYS A 236 -17.12 0.93 12.37
CA LYS A 236 -18.56 0.94 12.22
C LYS A 236 -18.88 1.37 10.79
N SER A 237 -19.70 0.60 10.10
CA SER A 237 -20.29 0.98 8.82
C SER A 237 -21.26 2.16 9.05
N GLY A 238 -20.71 3.33 9.27
CA GLY A 238 -21.48 4.56 9.37
C GLY A 238 -21.76 5.07 7.96
N THR A 239 -23.02 5.22 7.62
CA THR A 239 -23.51 5.87 6.40
C THR A 239 -23.36 7.39 6.44
N GLU A 240 -22.53 7.93 7.34
CA GLU A 240 -22.31 9.37 7.42
C GLU A 240 -21.59 9.84 6.16
N ASP A 241 -22.31 10.54 5.31
CA ASP A 241 -21.78 11.13 4.10
C ASP A 241 -20.93 12.36 4.41
N ILE A 242 -19.76 12.44 3.78
CA ILE A 242 -18.96 13.67 3.79
C ILE A 242 -19.58 14.61 2.76
N GLU A 243 -20.13 15.73 3.24
CA GLU A 243 -20.64 16.79 2.38
C GLU A 243 -19.48 17.69 1.93
N VAL A 244 -18.97 17.45 0.72
CA VAL A 244 -17.98 18.29 0.05
C VAL A 244 -18.47 18.60 -1.35
N GLU A 245 -18.48 19.87 -1.72
CA GLU A 245 -18.78 20.29 -3.09
C GLU A 245 -17.61 19.92 -4.03
N ALA A 246 -17.91 19.41 -5.21
CA ALA A 246 -16.90 19.15 -6.23
C ALA A 246 -16.17 20.46 -6.61
N GLY A 247 -14.85 20.43 -6.61
CA GLY A 247 -14.03 21.61 -6.89
C GLY A 247 -13.89 22.57 -5.70
N ALA A 248 -14.31 22.17 -4.50
CA ALA A 248 -14.11 22.96 -3.30
C ALA A 248 -12.62 23.21 -3.03
N GLY A 249 -12.24 24.47 -2.76
CA GLY A 249 -10.88 24.83 -2.39
C GLY A 249 -10.43 24.15 -1.07
N LYS A 250 -9.12 23.98 -0.87
CA LYS A 250 -8.49 23.29 0.27
C LYS A 250 -9.12 23.63 1.63
N SER A 251 -9.45 24.89 1.87
CA SER A 251 -10.04 25.35 3.13
C SER A 251 -11.43 24.75 3.37
N LYS A 252 -12.28 24.68 2.33
CA LYS A 252 -13.62 24.08 2.43
C LYS A 252 -13.53 22.57 2.61
N VAL A 253 -12.63 21.90 1.90
CA VAL A 253 -12.35 20.46 2.05
C VAL A 253 -11.90 20.15 3.48
N ARG A 254 -10.95 20.93 4.03
CA ARG A 254 -10.52 20.81 5.43
C ARG A 254 -11.65 21.04 6.44
N ALA A 255 -12.49 22.05 6.21
CA ALA A 255 -13.61 22.34 7.11
C ALA A 255 -14.67 21.24 7.11
N ALA A 256 -15.06 20.75 5.93
CA ALA A 256 -15.98 19.63 5.77
C ALA A 256 -15.43 18.36 6.43
N LEU A 257 -14.14 18.10 6.25
CA LEU A 257 -13.47 16.99 6.87
C LEU A 257 -13.39 17.13 8.40
N LYS A 258 -13.01 18.31 8.93
CA LYS A 258 -13.05 18.57 10.37
C LYS A 258 -14.46 18.35 10.95
N LYS A 259 -15.51 18.75 10.23
CA LYS A 259 -16.90 18.51 10.62
C LYS A 259 -17.20 17.01 10.65
N PHE A 260 -16.79 16.26 9.61
CA PHE A 260 -16.95 14.82 9.53
C PHE A 260 -16.15 14.08 10.61
N LEU A 261 -14.94 14.54 10.91
CA LEU A 261 -14.03 13.94 11.89
C LEU A 261 -14.40 14.23 13.36
N LYS A 262 -15.34 15.12 13.65
CA LYS A 262 -15.81 15.42 15.03
C LYS A 262 -16.47 14.21 15.73
N GLY A 263 -16.74 13.12 15.02
CA GLY A 263 -17.20 11.86 15.62
C GLY A 263 -16.03 10.94 15.96
N LYS A 264 -16.10 10.20 17.04
CA LYS A 264 -15.04 9.34 17.61
C LYS A 264 -14.94 7.97 16.93
N SER A 265 -14.99 7.84 15.60
CA SER A 265 -14.82 6.53 14.94
C SER A 265 -13.39 6.37 14.42
N SER A 266 -12.88 5.14 14.44
CA SER A 266 -11.56 4.77 13.91
C SER A 266 -11.35 5.19 12.45
N SER A 267 -12.42 5.15 11.67
CA SER A 267 -12.44 5.62 10.27
C SER A 267 -12.11 7.11 10.14
N LYS A 268 -12.52 7.91 11.13
CA LYS A 268 -12.32 9.36 11.13
C LYS A 268 -10.88 9.72 11.46
N LEU A 269 -10.26 8.99 12.40
CA LEU A 269 -8.83 9.18 12.75
C LEU A 269 -7.92 8.85 11.58
N LEU A 270 -8.19 7.74 10.90
CA LEU A 270 -7.44 7.34 9.71
C LEU A 270 -7.51 8.40 8.61
N LEU A 271 -8.71 8.92 8.34
CA LEU A 271 -8.90 9.93 7.31
C LEU A 271 -8.22 11.25 7.69
N ALA A 272 -8.22 11.64 8.98
CA ALA A 272 -7.52 12.83 9.45
C ALA A 272 -6.02 12.77 9.18
N SER A 273 -5.39 11.66 9.52
CA SER A 273 -3.95 11.46 9.30
C SER A 273 -3.56 11.50 7.82
N LEU A 274 -4.45 11.04 6.94
CA LEU A 274 -4.22 11.11 5.49
C LEU A 274 -4.40 12.52 4.94
N VAL A 275 -5.39 13.27 5.45
CA VAL A 275 -5.69 14.62 4.92
C VAL A 275 -4.63 15.65 5.28
N ASP A 276 -3.99 15.51 6.44
CA ASP A 276 -2.86 16.37 6.78
C ASP A 276 -1.70 16.23 5.78
N GLN A 277 -1.63 15.11 5.05
CA GLN A 277 -0.66 14.90 3.98
C GLN A 277 -1.09 15.55 2.65
N PHE A 278 -2.38 15.76 2.40
CA PHE A 278 -2.89 16.42 1.18
C PHE A 278 -2.81 17.96 1.26
N SER A 279 -2.36 18.50 2.35
CA SER A 279 -2.24 19.93 2.58
C SER A 279 -0.83 20.42 2.47
#